data_0cdd0fb042fc03d113a2b844a4fe1a43
#
_entry.id   0cdd0fb042fc03d113a2b844a4fe1a43
#
_cell.length_a   1.000
_cell.length_b   1.000
_cell.length_c   1.000
_cell.angle_alpha   90.00
_cell.angle_beta   90.00
_cell.angle_gamma   90.00
#
_symmetry.space_group_name_H-M   'P 1'
#
loop_
_entity.id
_entity.type
_entity.pdbx_description
1 polymer ?
#
loop_
_entity_poly.entity_id
_entity_poly.type
_entity_poly.pdbx_seq_one_letter_code
_entity_poly.pdbx_strand_id
1 'polypeptide(L)'
;MKRLAILLLLTTPALADPPPGVPIDPEMHEYYHSLKVPAGPFAGGLCCSVADCRNVVVRSDAKDGAYYAYIDSKTYPDDGSYGHGHAPNAWVKVPEQVIIHDRPNLTGEPIACWYMGEIRCFVPASGV
;
A
#
# COMPACT_ATOMS: atom_id res chain seq x y z
N MET A 1 23.45 47.21 -13.26
CA MET A 1 22.28 46.68 -12.54
C MET A 1 22.03 45.24 -13.02
N LYS A 2 22.46 44.25 -12.24
CA LYS A 2 22.25 42.84 -12.57
C LYS A 2 20.85 42.43 -12.10
N ARG A 3 19.96 42.11 -13.04
CA ARG A 3 18.61 41.58 -12.73
C ARG A 3 18.76 40.09 -12.39
N LEU A 4 18.57 39.79 -11.12
CA LEU A 4 18.52 38.40 -10.62
C LEU A 4 17.12 37.85 -10.97
N ALA A 5 17.05 36.97 -11.95
CA ALA A 5 15.84 36.24 -12.26
C ALA A 5 15.72 35.07 -11.26
N ILE A 6 14.78 35.20 -10.33
CA ILE A 6 14.45 34.11 -9.40
C ILE A 6 13.57 33.12 -10.17
N LEU A 7 14.14 31.96 -10.51
CA LEU A 7 13.42 30.85 -11.09
C LEU A 7 12.64 30.15 -9.95
N LEU A 8 11.35 30.43 -9.83
CA LEU A 8 10.46 29.67 -8.95
C LEU A 8 10.28 28.26 -9.57
N LEU A 9 10.97 27.29 -9.02
CA LEU A 9 10.69 25.87 -9.28
C LEU A 9 9.36 25.52 -8.62
N LEU A 10 8.30 25.50 -9.40
CA LEU A 10 7.00 24.93 -9.01
C LEU A 10 7.18 23.40 -8.90
N THR A 11 7.44 22.90 -7.70
CA THR A 11 7.35 21.48 -7.41
C THR A 11 5.88 21.09 -7.40
N THR A 12 5.38 20.57 -8.51
CA THR A 12 4.08 19.90 -8.53
C THR A 12 4.17 18.66 -7.67
N PRO A 13 3.24 18.46 -6.70
CA PRO A 13 3.18 17.18 -5.99
C PRO A 13 2.91 16.08 -7.02
N ALA A 14 3.77 15.07 -7.04
CA ALA A 14 3.51 13.87 -7.83
C ALA A 14 2.30 13.17 -7.22
N LEU A 15 1.15 13.32 -7.86
CA LEU A 15 -0.04 12.52 -7.56
C LEU A 15 0.28 11.09 -7.99
N ALA A 16 0.23 10.14 -7.04
CA ALA A 16 0.39 8.73 -7.36
C ALA A 16 -0.84 8.32 -8.18
N ASP A 17 -0.66 8.12 -9.47
CA ASP A 17 -1.72 7.61 -10.33
C ASP A 17 -2.04 6.14 -9.99
N PRO A 18 -3.32 5.75 -9.98
CA PRO A 18 -3.69 4.36 -9.84
C PRO A 18 -3.16 3.54 -11.03
N PRO A 19 -2.95 2.22 -10.86
CA PRO A 19 -2.47 1.38 -11.92
C PRO A 19 -3.38 1.45 -13.16
N PRO A 20 -2.82 1.28 -14.37
CA PRO A 20 -3.61 1.22 -15.59
C PRO A 20 -4.73 0.17 -15.49
N GLY A 21 -5.97 0.55 -15.83
CA GLY A 21 -7.12 -0.36 -15.84
C GLY A 21 -7.88 -0.49 -14.52
N VAL A 22 -7.47 0.19 -13.45
CA VAL A 22 -8.28 0.30 -12.23
C VAL A 22 -9.19 1.52 -12.37
N PRO A 23 -10.52 1.37 -12.24
CA PRO A 23 -11.41 2.52 -12.19
C PRO A 23 -11.01 3.44 -11.04
N ILE A 24 -10.81 4.71 -11.35
CA ILE A 24 -10.49 5.71 -10.33
C ILE A 24 -11.79 6.07 -9.62
N ASP A 25 -12.05 5.43 -8.49
CA ASP A 25 -12.99 5.93 -7.52
C ASP A 25 -12.28 6.97 -6.66
N PRO A 26 -12.67 8.27 -6.72
CA PRO A 26 -12.00 9.32 -5.96
C PRO A 26 -12.00 9.08 -4.45
N GLU A 27 -13.06 8.46 -3.91
CA GLU A 27 -13.17 8.12 -2.48
C GLU A 27 -12.15 7.03 -2.10
N MET A 28 -12.02 6.00 -2.92
CA MET A 28 -11.03 4.95 -2.70
C MET A 28 -9.60 5.47 -2.87
N HIS A 29 -9.35 6.36 -3.82
CA HIS A 29 -8.05 7.00 -3.98
C HIS A 29 -7.66 7.79 -2.72
N GLU A 30 -8.56 8.62 -2.21
CA GLU A 30 -8.34 9.37 -0.97
C GLU A 30 -8.14 8.44 0.23
N TYR A 31 -8.94 7.38 0.31
CA TYR A 31 -8.80 6.36 1.35
C TYR A 31 -7.40 5.75 1.36
N TYR A 32 -6.91 5.23 0.24
CA TYR A 32 -5.58 4.64 0.16
C TYR A 32 -4.47 5.65 0.50
N HIS A 33 -4.59 6.89 0.04
CA HIS A 33 -3.66 7.96 0.40
C HIS A 33 -3.67 8.32 1.90
N SER A 34 -4.76 8.04 2.58
CA SER A 34 -4.88 8.29 4.02
C SER A 34 -4.20 7.23 4.89
N LEU A 35 -3.91 6.04 4.33
CA LEU A 35 -3.28 4.95 5.07
C LEU A 35 -1.82 5.28 5.36
N LYS A 36 -1.43 5.14 6.64
CA LYS A 36 -0.08 5.39 7.12
C LYS A 36 0.53 4.12 7.69
N VAL A 37 1.82 3.95 7.48
CA VAL A 37 2.59 2.86 8.09
C VAL A 37 2.53 3.02 9.60
N PRO A 38 1.99 2.03 10.36
CA PRO A 38 1.77 2.20 11.80
C PRO A 38 3.05 2.22 12.62
N ALA A 39 4.04 1.43 12.23
CA ALA A 39 5.27 1.26 13.02
C ALA A 39 6.44 0.84 12.13
N GLY A 40 7.66 0.84 12.71
CA GLY A 40 8.89 0.44 12.03
C GLY A 40 9.63 1.63 11.43
N PRO A 41 10.65 1.36 10.58
CA PRO A 41 11.53 2.42 10.02
C PRO A 41 10.80 3.40 9.10
N PHE A 42 9.62 3.04 8.60
CA PHE A 42 8.78 3.87 7.72
C PHE A 42 7.52 4.40 8.40
N ALA A 43 7.43 4.30 9.74
CA ALA A 43 6.28 4.74 10.50
C ALA A 43 5.87 6.19 10.17
N GLY A 44 4.57 6.43 9.97
CA GLY A 44 4.01 7.72 9.58
C GLY A 44 4.11 8.04 8.08
N GLY A 45 4.89 7.27 7.31
CA GLY A 45 4.92 7.35 5.85
C GLY A 45 3.64 6.77 5.21
N LEU A 46 3.43 7.06 3.93
CA LEU A 46 2.31 6.50 3.19
C LEU A 46 2.46 4.99 2.99
N CYS A 47 1.38 4.23 3.19
CA CYS A 47 1.30 2.82 2.81
C CYS A 47 1.39 2.65 1.29
N CYS A 48 0.70 3.53 0.59
CA CYS A 48 0.69 3.63 -0.86
C CYS A 48 1.42 4.88 -1.31
N SER A 49 2.74 4.83 -1.45
CA SER A 49 3.44 5.86 -2.20
C SER A 49 3.32 5.63 -3.72
N VAL A 50 2.93 4.44 -4.16
CA VAL A 50 2.95 4.01 -5.57
C VAL A 50 1.92 2.91 -5.86
N ALA A 51 0.66 3.10 -5.50
CA ALA A 51 -0.45 2.22 -5.91
C ALA A 51 -0.32 0.72 -5.54
N ASP A 52 0.34 0.42 -4.44
CA ASP A 52 0.74 -0.94 -4.08
C ASP A 52 -0.23 -1.67 -3.16
N CYS A 53 -1.33 -1.02 -2.80
CA CYS A 53 -2.36 -1.61 -1.96
C CYS A 53 -3.43 -2.29 -2.81
N ARG A 54 -3.65 -3.56 -2.56
CA ARG A 54 -4.62 -4.41 -3.25
C ARG A 54 -5.41 -5.25 -2.26
N ASN A 55 -6.63 -5.61 -2.65
CA ASN A 55 -7.35 -6.67 -1.96
C ASN A 55 -6.62 -7.99 -2.17
N VAL A 56 -6.48 -8.76 -1.11
CA VAL A 56 -5.75 -10.01 -1.10
C VAL A 56 -6.54 -11.13 -0.41
N VAL A 57 -6.22 -12.37 -0.77
CA VAL A 57 -6.72 -13.52 -0.04
C VAL A 57 -5.90 -13.65 1.24
N VAL A 58 -6.59 -13.86 2.36
CA VAL A 58 -5.99 -13.95 3.69
C VAL A 58 -6.43 -15.22 4.38
N ARG A 59 -5.52 -15.81 5.15
CA ARG A 59 -5.82 -16.83 6.14
C ARG A 59 -5.26 -16.42 7.49
N SER A 60 -5.92 -16.82 8.57
CA SER A 60 -5.37 -16.72 9.92
C SER A 60 -4.88 -18.07 10.39
N ASP A 61 -3.77 -18.09 11.10
CA ASP A 61 -3.32 -19.31 11.78
C ASP A 61 -4.00 -19.39 13.15
N ALA A 62 -4.69 -20.52 13.40
CA ALA A 62 -5.40 -20.75 14.66
C ALA A 62 -4.46 -20.88 15.88
N LYS A 63 -3.16 -21.13 15.66
CA LYS A 63 -2.19 -21.33 16.74
C LYS A 63 -1.65 -20.04 17.32
N ASP A 64 -1.35 -19.07 16.45
CA ASP A 64 -0.73 -17.79 16.86
C ASP A 64 -1.61 -16.58 16.54
N GLY A 65 -2.76 -16.77 15.86
CA GLY A 65 -3.64 -15.69 15.44
C GLY A 65 -3.06 -14.80 14.34
N ALA A 66 -1.91 -15.18 13.77
CA ALA A 66 -1.26 -14.39 12.75
C ALA A 66 -2.02 -14.43 11.42
N TYR A 67 -2.00 -13.30 10.72
CA TYR A 67 -2.50 -13.23 9.34
C TYR A 67 -1.40 -13.66 8.36
N TYR A 68 -1.83 -14.34 7.30
CA TYR A 68 -1.03 -14.67 6.13
C TYR A 68 -1.77 -14.18 4.89
N ALA A 69 -1.16 -13.30 4.13
CA ALA A 69 -1.69 -12.80 2.86
C ALA A 69 -1.05 -13.58 1.69
N TYR A 70 -1.86 -13.94 0.69
CA TYR A 70 -1.34 -14.54 -0.53
C TYR A 70 -0.85 -13.42 -1.46
N ILE A 71 0.44 -13.37 -1.68
CA ILE A 71 1.09 -12.34 -2.51
C ILE A 71 1.54 -13.00 -3.81
N ASP A 72 0.94 -12.58 -4.90
CA ASP A 72 1.21 -13.15 -6.22
C ASP A 72 1.49 -12.09 -7.28
N SER A 73 2.13 -12.52 -8.37
CA SER A 73 2.51 -11.66 -9.49
C SER A 73 1.33 -11.19 -10.35
N LYS A 74 0.15 -11.79 -10.19
CA LYS A 74 -1.07 -11.33 -10.86
C LYS A 74 -1.63 -10.09 -10.16
N THR A 75 -1.62 -10.11 -8.83
CA THR A 75 -2.07 -9.00 -7.97
C THR A 75 -1.04 -7.88 -7.93
N TYR A 76 0.25 -8.25 -7.88
CA TYR A 76 1.37 -7.31 -7.84
C TYR A 76 2.33 -7.58 -9.01
N PRO A 77 2.03 -7.10 -10.22
CA PRO A 77 2.87 -7.33 -11.38
C PRO A 77 4.25 -6.70 -11.18
N ASP A 78 5.29 -7.46 -11.50
CA ASP A 78 6.67 -6.97 -11.56
C ASP A 78 6.93 -6.42 -12.97
N ASP A 79 6.32 -5.29 -13.28
CA ASP A 79 6.46 -4.61 -14.58
C ASP A 79 7.57 -3.56 -14.57
N GLY A 80 8.32 -3.47 -13.46
CA GLY A 80 9.40 -2.51 -13.28
C GLY A 80 8.95 -1.07 -13.07
N SER A 81 7.65 -0.79 -13.13
CA SER A 81 7.13 0.59 -13.10
C SER A 81 7.06 1.15 -11.68
N TYR A 82 6.91 0.30 -10.67
CA TYR A 82 6.47 0.75 -9.33
C TYR A 82 7.34 0.27 -8.16
N GLY A 83 8.43 -0.42 -8.39
CA GLY A 83 9.30 -0.87 -7.28
C GLY A 83 8.66 -1.88 -6.33
N HIS A 84 7.63 -2.62 -6.78
CA HIS A 84 6.95 -3.63 -5.98
C HIS A 84 7.90 -4.71 -5.47
N GLY A 85 8.99 -4.93 -6.19
CA GLY A 85 9.79 -6.12 -5.98
C GLY A 85 9.06 -7.38 -6.45
N HIS A 86 9.77 -8.48 -6.46
CA HIS A 86 9.23 -9.75 -6.92
C HIS A 86 8.17 -10.29 -5.95
N ALA A 87 6.94 -10.51 -6.44
CA ALA A 87 5.90 -11.19 -5.68
C ALA A 87 6.20 -12.69 -5.63
N PRO A 88 6.23 -13.32 -4.43
CA PRO A 88 6.73 -14.68 -4.27
C PRO A 88 5.77 -15.78 -4.72
N ASN A 89 4.53 -15.45 -5.13
CA ASN A 89 3.44 -16.39 -5.41
C ASN A 89 3.23 -17.38 -4.23
N ALA A 90 3.16 -16.83 -3.03
CA ALA A 90 3.13 -17.59 -1.79
C ALA A 90 2.37 -16.87 -0.68
N TRP A 91 2.08 -17.61 0.38
CA TRP A 91 1.58 -17.08 1.63
C TRP A 91 2.70 -16.37 2.39
N VAL A 92 2.50 -15.09 2.62
CA VAL A 92 3.45 -14.23 3.35
C VAL A 92 2.82 -13.88 4.70
N LYS A 93 3.58 -14.11 5.78
CA LYS A 93 3.15 -13.71 7.11
C LYS A 93 3.06 -12.19 7.18
N VAL A 94 1.93 -11.68 7.66
CA VAL A 94 1.75 -10.26 7.90
C VAL A 94 2.44 -9.89 9.22
N PRO A 95 3.42 -8.98 9.20
CA PRO A 95 4.01 -8.51 10.45
C PRO A 95 2.96 -7.75 11.29
N GLU A 96 2.89 -8.05 12.58
CA GLU A 96 1.87 -7.44 13.46
C GLU A 96 1.98 -5.91 13.50
N GLN A 97 3.19 -5.38 13.47
CA GLN A 97 3.46 -3.95 13.53
C GLN A 97 2.97 -3.15 12.32
N VAL A 98 2.64 -3.80 11.20
CA VAL A 98 2.12 -3.13 10.00
C VAL A 98 0.60 -3.24 9.85
N ILE A 99 -0.08 -3.86 10.81
CA ILE A 99 -1.54 -3.99 10.82
C ILE A 99 -2.17 -2.68 11.26
N ILE A 100 -3.05 -2.13 10.42
CA ILE A 100 -3.78 -0.90 10.70
C ILE A 100 -5.10 -1.26 11.39
N HIS A 101 -5.24 -0.88 12.65
CA HIS A 101 -6.42 -1.15 13.47
C HIS A 101 -7.31 0.09 13.66
N ASP A 102 -6.77 1.28 13.44
CA ASP A 102 -7.41 2.57 13.74
C ASP A 102 -8.17 3.17 12.55
N ARG A 103 -8.26 2.45 11.44
CA ARG A 103 -8.96 2.88 10.23
C ARG A 103 -9.99 1.83 9.81
N PRO A 104 -11.21 2.25 9.45
CA PRO A 104 -12.18 1.34 8.86
C PRO A 104 -11.67 0.85 7.50
N ASN A 105 -11.96 -0.41 7.19
CA ASN A 105 -11.72 -0.95 5.87
C ASN A 105 -12.91 -0.64 4.96
N LEU A 106 -12.75 0.29 4.03
CA LEU A 106 -13.83 0.72 3.14
C LEU A 106 -14.12 -0.28 2.01
N THR A 107 -13.18 -1.19 1.72
CA THR A 107 -13.40 -2.22 0.69
C THR A 107 -14.19 -3.42 1.19
N GLY A 108 -14.20 -3.63 2.51
CA GLY A 108 -14.77 -4.83 3.13
C GLY A 108 -13.84 -6.06 3.09
N GLU A 109 -12.92 -6.13 2.15
CA GLU A 109 -11.96 -7.23 1.96
C GLU A 109 -10.58 -6.85 2.49
N PRO A 110 -9.75 -7.82 2.93
CA PRO A 110 -8.41 -7.51 3.42
C PRO A 110 -7.56 -6.81 2.35
N ILE A 111 -6.77 -5.83 2.78
CA ILE A 111 -5.88 -5.06 1.92
C ILE A 111 -4.44 -5.30 2.37
N ALA A 112 -3.56 -5.65 1.44
CA ALA A 112 -2.11 -5.64 1.67
C ALA A 112 -1.45 -4.61 0.75
N CYS A 113 -0.48 -3.88 1.28
CA CYS A 113 0.36 -2.97 0.52
C CYS A 113 1.74 -3.61 0.38
N TRP A 114 2.01 -4.16 -0.81
CA TRP A 114 3.27 -4.85 -1.13
C TRP A 114 4.24 -3.89 -1.80
N TYR A 115 5.41 -3.69 -1.19
CA TYR A 115 6.43 -2.79 -1.70
C TYR A 115 7.83 -3.31 -1.37
N MET A 116 8.71 -3.33 -2.36
CA MET A 116 10.11 -3.76 -2.23
C MET A 116 10.29 -5.12 -1.53
N GLY A 117 9.41 -6.08 -1.83
CA GLY A 117 9.52 -7.45 -1.31
C GLY A 117 8.95 -7.65 0.10
N GLU A 118 8.17 -6.71 0.62
CA GLU A 118 7.57 -6.81 1.95
C GLU A 118 6.14 -6.24 2.02
N ILE A 119 5.36 -6.71 2.99
CA ILE A 119 4.07 -6.10 3.34
C ILE A 119 4.34 -4.88 4.21
N ARG A 120 4.10 -3.70 3.66
CA ARG A 120 4.33 -2.41 4.33
C ARG A 120 3.18 -1.98 5.22
N CYS A 121 1.97 -2.28 4.80
CA CYS A 121 0.73 -2.06 5.54
C CYS A 121 -0.26 -3.17 5.27
N PHE A 122 -1.11 -3.44 6.25
CA PHE A 122 -2.19 -4.39 6.14
C PHE A 122 -3.44 -3.87 6.82
N VAL A 123 -4.57 -3.92 6.13
CA VAL A 123 -5.88 -3.58 6.69
C VAL A 123 -6.73 -4.85 6.72
N PRO A 124 -7.11 -5.35 7.90
CA PRO A 124 -7.99 -6.53 8.00
C PRO A 124 -9.34 -6.29 7.34
N ALA A 125 -10.05 -7.38 7.00
CA ALA A 125 -11.43 -7.29 6.55
C ALA A 125 -12.33 -6.64 7.61
N SER A 126 -13.39 -5.96 7.17
CA SER A 126 -14.37 -5.39 8.08
C SER A 126 -15.14 -6.49 8.80
N GLY A 127 -15.29 -6.37 10.13
CA GLY A 127 -16.10 -7.28 10.93
C GLY A 127 -15.37 -8.52 11.46
N VAL A 128 -14.05 -8.51 11.46
CA VAL A 128 -13.23 -9.55 12.11
C VAL A 128 -12.58 -8.98 13.35
#